data_66048a2b26b26f5158d99a93253a4eb6
#
_entry.id   66048a2b26b26f5158d99a93253a4eb6
#
_cell.length_a   1.000
_cell.length_b   1.000
_cell.length_c   1.000
_cell.angle_alpha   90.00
_cell.angle_beta   90.00
_cell.angle_gamma   90.00
#
_symmetry.space_group_name_H-M   'P 1'
#
loop_
_entity.id
_entity.type
_entity.pdbx_description
1 polymer ?
#
loop_
_entity_poly.entity_id
_entity_poly.type
_entity_poly.pdbx_seq_one_letter_code
_entity_poly.pdbx_strand_id
1 'polypeptide(L)'
;MISESDAFHTAIFDALCACLDLSAEEGIKLIHEAYAEPENVPRPPRNRNVIYWTVLQDLSTDPVSVEYTSGNAAGGSHVPLVSTTLKYQLVIVCYGPACEENAMCIRSMLYLDGAGFPRQILRAAGIYPVPDPPQPVLLHEEEGSLWRKRADLTIQIRVRDEQRGQSRGSITTAVAVILH
;
A
#
# COMPACT_ATOMS: atom_id res chain seq x y z
N MET A 1 -8.58 9.78 -5.27
CA MET A 1 -8.44 8.43 -4.70
C MET A 1 -7.16 8.38 -3.87
N ILE A 2 -7.12 7.68 -2.72
CA ILE A 2 -5.93 7.63 -1.84
C ILE A 2 -4.74 7.01 -2.56
N SER A 3 -4.96 5.99 -3.41
CA SER A 3 -3.90 5.32 -4.18
C SER A 3 -3.19 6.19 -5.22
N GLU A 4 -3.68 7.39 -5.46
CA GLU A 4 -3.07 8.37 -6.39
C GLU A 4 -2.39 9.52 -5.63
N SER A 5 -2.35 9.46 -4.29
CA SER A 5 -1.70 10.51 -3.52
C SER A 5 -0.19 10.27 -3.46
N ASP A 6 0.59 11.32 -3.65
CA ASP A 6 2.05 11.29 -3.53
C ASP A 6 2.51 10.70 -2.20
N ALA A 7 1.77 10.96 -1.12
CA ALA A 7 2.07 10.43 0.22
C ALA A 7 1.93 8.90 0.30
N PHE A 8 0.96 8.31 -0.40
CA PHE A 8 0.77 6.87 -0.46
C PHE A 8 1.93 6.19 -1.19
N HIS A 9 2.31 6.71 -2.35
CA HIS A 9 3.41 6.19 -3.15
C HIS A 9 4.75 6.37 -2.44
N THR A 10 4.96 7.53 -1.81
CA THR A 10 6.16 7.79 -1.00
C THR A 10 6.29 6.79 0.14
N ALA A 11 5.21 6.50 0.87
CA ALA A 11 5.23 5.55 1.98
C ALA A 11 5.60 4.13 1.53
N ILE A 12 5.10 3.69 0.36
CA ILE A 12 5.48 2.38 -0.20
C ILE A 12 6.97 2.38 -0.59
N PHE A 13 7.43 3.41 -1.29
CA PHE A 13 8.83 3.55 -1.67
C PHE A 13 9.76 3.53 -0.45
N ASP A 14 9.46 4.33 0.58
CA ASP A 14 10.25 4.41 1.81
C ASP A 14 10.28 3.09 2.56
N ALA A 15 9.13 2.38 2.61
CA ALA A 15 9.06 1.06 3.21
C ALA A 15 9.92 0.03 2.45
N LEU A 16 9.92 0.07 1.11
CA LEU A 16 10.75 -0.82 0.30
C LEU A 16 12.25 -0.50 0.47
N CYS A 17 12.62 0.78 0.53
CA CYS A 17 13.99 1.20 0.85
C CYS A 17 14.42 0.66 2.22
N ALA A 18 13.58 0.84 3.23
CA ALA A 18 13.85 0.35 4.58
C ALA A 18 13.92 -1.19 4.67
N CYS A 19 13.16 -1.92 3.83
CA CYS A 19 13.28 -3.39 3.76
C CYS A 19 14.66 -3.85 3.30
N LEU A 20 15.31 -3.08 2.46
CA LEU A 20 16.58 -3.42 1.82
C LEU A 20 17.77 -2.66 2.41
N ASP A 21 17.55 -1.91 3.50
CA ASP A 21 18.56 -1.06 4.15
C ASP A 21 19.23 -0.08 3.17
N LEU A 22 18.42 0.54 2.30
CA LEU A 22 18.86 1.49 1.29
C LEU A 22 18.62 2.92 1.73
N SER A 23 19.57 3.80 1.44
CA SER A 23 19.34 5.24 1.45
C SER A 23 18.36 5.64 0.33
N ALA A 24 17.71 6.80 0.46
CA ALA A 24 16.80 7.29 -0.57
C ALA A 24 17.48 7.42 -1.95
N GLU A 25 18.77 7.85 -1.99
CA GLU A 25 19.54 7.98 -3.23
C GLU A 25 19.82 6.62 -3.91
N GLU A 26 20.07 5.58 -3.12
CA GLU A 26 20.24 4.22 -3.63
C GLU A 26 18.90 3.63 -4.06
N GLY A 27 17.85 3.89 -3.29
CA GLY A 27 16.48 3.48 -3.60
C GLY A 27 16.01 3.99 -4.96
N ILE A 28 16.20 5.27 -5.27
CA ILE A 28 15.83 5.86 -6.57
C ILE A 28 16.53 5.16 -7.76
N LYS A 29 17.71 4.59 -7.55
CA LYS A 29 18.46 3.87 -8.59
C LYS A 29 18.01 2.42 -8.76
N LEU A 30 17.40 1.83 -7.71
CA LEU A 30 17.09 0.41 -7.66
C LEU A 30 15.60 0.12 -7.73
N ILE A 31 14.76 0.99 -7.14
CA ILE A 31 13.33 0.78 -6.95
C ILE A 31 12.57 1.78 -7.81
N HIS A 32 11.72 1.28 -8.69
CA HIS A 32 10.95 2.09 -9.63
C HIS A 32 9.47 1.71 -9.56
N GLU A 33 8.62 2.70 -9.64
CA GLU A 33 7.20 2.46 -9.84
C GLU A 33 6.95 2.02 -11.30
N ALA A 34 6.28 0.88 -11.47
CA ALA A 34 5.92 0.39 -12.78
C ALA A 34 4.78 1.24 -13.35
N TYR A 35 4.85 1.56 -14.64
CA TYR A 35 3.82 2.32 -15.37
C TYR A 35 3.68 3.81 -15.02
N ALA A 36 4.58 4.37 -14.21
CA ALA A 36 4.56 5.82 -13.94
C ALA A 36 4.79 6.65 -15.22
N GLU A 37 5.65 6.17 -16.13
CA GLU A 37 5.84 6.72 -17.48
C GLU A 37 6.22 5.61 -18.46
N PRO A 38 5.28 5.04 -19.23
CA PRO A 38 5.52 3.84 -20.03
C PRO A 38 6.52 4.04 -21.18
N GLU A 39 6.80 5.28 -21.60
CA GLU A 39 7.61 5.54 -22.80
C GLU A 39 9.11 5.63 -22.56
N ASN A 40 9.58 5.83 -21.33
CA ASN A 40 10.97 6.20 -21.05
C ASN A 40 11.71 5.38 -19.98
N VAL A 41 11.17 4.28 -19.50
CA VAL A 41 11.91 3.45 -18.54
C VAL A 41 12.93 2.60 -19.31
N PRO A 42 14.23 2.94 -19.29
CA PRO A 42 15.23 2.13 -19.96
C PRO A 42 15.26 0.76 -19.30
N ARG A 43 15.22 -0.30 -20.12
CA ARG A 43 15.37 -1.66 -19.62
C ARG A 43 16.70 -1.77 -18.88
N PRO A 44 16.69 -2.17 -17.62
CA PRO A 44 17.92 -2.24 -16.85
C PRO A 44 18.83 -3.34 -17.40
N PRO A 45 20.16 -3.17 -17.32
CA PRO A 45 21.13 -4.20 -17.68
C PRO A 45 20.84 -5.51 -16.93
N ARG A 46 21.04 -6.66 -17.58
CA ARG A 46 20.72 -8.00 -17.03
C ARG A 46 21.48 -8.37 -15.78
N ASN A 47 22.68 -7.85 -15.61
CA ASN A 47 23.55 -8.08 -14.46
C ASN A 47 23.27 -7.13 -13.29
N ARG A 48 22.26 -6.26 -13.41
CA ARG A 48 21.89 -5.28 -12.38
C ARG A 48 20.60 -5.69 -11.71
N ASN A 49 20.55 -5.57 -10.39
CA ASN A 49 19.32 -5.70 -9.65
C ASN A 49 18.44 -4.48 -9.92
N VAL A 50 17.16 -4.72 -10.12
CA VAL A 50 16.13 -3.66 -10.23
C VAL A 50 14.83 -4.20 -9.68
N ILE A 51 14.08 -3.35 -9.01
CA ILE A 51 12.81 -3.68 -8.40
C ILE A 51 11.76 -2.75 -8.99
N TYR A 52 10.72 -3.34 -9.55
CA TYR A 52 9.53 -2.61 -9.97
C TYR A 52 8.39 -2.91 -9.00
N TRP A 53 7.60 -1.91 -8.70
CA TRP A 53 6.40 -2.10 -7.91
C TRP A 53 5.22 -1.36 -8.54
N THR A 54 4.03 -1.87 -8.29
CA THR A 54 2.77 -1.22 -8.67
C THR A 54 1.68 -1.62 -7.69
N VAL A 55 0.63 -0.81 -7.63
CA VAL A 55 -0.53 -1.09 -6.79
C VAL A 55 -1.76 -1.28 -7.68
N LEU A 56 -2.39 -2.43 -7.53
CA LEU A 56 -3.61 -2.78 -8.24
C LEU A 56 -4.78 -2.78 -7.26
N GLN A 57 -5.86 -2.09 -7.60
CA GLN A 57 -7.07 -2.11 -6.78
C GLN A 57 -7.76 -3.46 -6.94
N ASP A 58 -8.06 -4.10 -5.80
CA ASP A 58 -8.95 -5.26 -5.78
C ASP A 58 -10.40 -4.74 -5.75
N LEU A 59 -11.12 -4.96 -6.84
CA LEU A 59 -12.51 -4.53 -6.99
C LEU A 59 -13.51 -5.41 -6.24
N SER A 60 -13.04 -6.42 -5.49
CA SER A 60 -13.92 -7.18 -4.61
C SER A 60 -14.48 -6.24 -3.53
N THR A 61 -15.81 -6.21 -3.43
CA THR A 61 -16.52 -5.30 -2.53
C THR A 61 -16.23 -5.64 -1.07
N ASP A 62 -15.52 -4.73 -0.39
CA ASP A 62 -15.45 -4.75 1.06
C ASP A 62 -16.65 -4.01 1.67
N PRO A 63 -17.13 -4.48 2.83
CA PRO A 63 -18.15 -3.76 3.56
C PRO A 63 -17.62 -2.38 3.97
N VAL A 64 -18.38 -1.35 3.59
CA VAL A 64 -18.16 0.01 4.07
C VAL A 64 -18.56 0.03 5.54
N SER A 65 -17.63 0.28 6.44
CA SER A 65 -17.98 0.56 7.84
C SER A 65 -18.21 2.06 8.00
N VAL A 66 -19.42 2.42 8.40
CA VAL A 66 -19.75 3.81 8.76
C VAL A 66 -19.65 3.93 10.28
N GLU A 67 -18.60 4.60 10.73
CA GLU A 67 -18.45 4.92 12.15
C GLU A 67 -18.92 6.37 12.38
N TYR A 68 -19.81 6.55 13.32
CA TYR A 68 -20.20 7.88 13.78
C TYR A 68 -19.34 8.26 14.97
N THR A 69 -18.33 9.09 14.75
CA THR A 69 -17.58 9.67 15.85
C THR A 69 -18.24 10.97 16.29
N SER A 70 -18.63 11.04 17.57
CA SER A 70 -19.01 12.30 18.20
C SER A 70 -17.75 13.11 18.40
N GLY A 71 -17.47 14.06 17.51
CA GLY A 71 -16.45 15.07 17.76
C GLY A 71 -16.93 15.97 18.90
N ASN A 72 -16.12 16.17 19.94
CA ASN A 72 -16.30 17.20 20.93
C ASN A 72 -16.06 18.60 20.32
N ALA A 73 -16.87 18.97 19.36
CA ALA A 73 -16.96 20.36 18.96
C ALA A 73 -17.83 21.09 20.02
N ALA A 74 -17.31 22.13 20.61
CA ALA A 74 -18.09 23.01 21.49
C ALA A 74 -19.38 23.41 20.78
N GLY A 75 -20.51 22.82 21.16
CA GLY A 75 -21.80 23.04 20.49
C GLY A 75 -22.58 21.79 20.13
N GLY A 76 -22.13 20.58 20.46
CA GLY A 76 -22.90 19.34 20.30
C GLY A 76 -23.15 18.90 18.85
N SER A 77 -22.35 19.35 17.91
CA SER A 77 -22.48 18.95 16.50
C SER A 77 -21.76 17.63 16.26
N HIS A 78 -22.49 16.64 15.76
CA HIS A 78 -21.94 15.36 15.36
C HIS A 78 -21.44 15.41 13.92
N VAL A 79 -20.17 15.08 13.72
CA VAL A 79 -19.59 14.94 12.38
C VAL A 79 -19.54 13.44 12.06
N PRO A 80 -20.29 12.96 11.05
CA PRO A 80 -20.16 11.57 10.64
C PRO A 80 -18.78 11.34 10.03
N LEU A 81 -18.07 10.34 10.54
CA LEU A 81 -16.84 9.84 9.95
C LEU A 81 -17.17 8.55 9.19
N VAL A 82 -17.06 8.60 7.88
CA VAL A 82 -17.19 7.41 7.05
C VAL A 82 -15.79 6.84 6.87
N SER A 83 -15.57 5.66 7.42
CA SER A 83 -14.32 4.91 7.25
C SER A 83 -14.57 3.77 6.28
N THR A 84 -13.84 3.76 5.19
CA THR A 84 -13.89 2.69 4.19
C THR A 84 -12.54 2.00 4.15
N THR A 85 -12.54 0.69 4.19
CA THR A 85 -11.33 -0.10 4.01
C THR A 85 -11.30 -0.61 2.57
N LEU A 86 -10.33 -0.15 1.81
CA LEU A 86 -10.11 -0.56 0.43
C LEU A 86 -9.04 -1.65 0.37
N LYS A 87 -9.25 -2.63 -0.51
CA LYS A 87 -8.28 -3.70 -0.78
C LYS A 87 -7.46 -3.36 -2.01
N TYR A 88 -6.16 -3.57 -1.89
CA TYR A 88 -5.23 -3.45 -2.98
C TYR A 88 -4.24 -4.62 -2.97
N GLN A 89 -3.62 -4.84 -4.12
CA GLN A 89 -2.48 -5.74 -4.28
C GLN A 89 -1.24 -4.91 -4.58
N LEU A 90 -0.25 -4.96 -3.70
CA LEU A 90 1.08 -4.43 -3.96
C LEU A 90 1.87 -5.52 -4.69
N VAL A 91 2.09 -5.32 -5.97
CA VAL A 91 2.87 -6.22 -6.83
C VAL A 91 4.30 -5.70 -6.90
N ILE A 92 5.24 -6.54 -6.55
CA ILE A 92 6.67 -6.24 -6.54
C ILE A 92 7.36 -7.26 -7.43
N VAL A 93 8.14 -6.77 -8.38
CA VAL A 93 8.88 -7.59 -9.34
C VAL A 93 10.36 -7.28 -9.21
N CYS A 94 11.11 -8.25 -8.72
CA CYS A 94 12.55 -8.14 -8.55
C CYS A 94 13.28 -8.79 -9.73
N TYR A 95 14.19 -8.07 -10.37
CA TYR A 95 15.05 -8.57 -11.44
C TYR A 95 16.51 -8.59 -11.02
N GLY A 96 17.29 -9.44 -11.66
CA GLY A 96 18.73 -9.49 -11.53
C GLY A 96 19.25 -10.64 -10.67
N PRO A 97 20.57 -10.69 -10.42
CA PRO A 97 21.22 -11.81 -9.72
C PRO A 97 20.66 -12.06 -8.32
N ALA A 98 20.33 -11.01 -7.57
CA ALA A 98 19.80 -11.09 -6.19
C ALA A 98 18.27 -10.95 -6.14
N CYS A 99 17.53 -11.24 -7.22
CA CYS A 99 16.08 -11.04 -7.26
C CYS A 99 15.34 -11.85 -6.18
N GLU A 100 15.76 -13.09 -5.94
CA GLU A 100 15.18 -13.97 -4.92
C GLU A 100 15.46 -13.44 -3.51
N GLU A 101 16.71 -13.08 -3.22
CA GLU A 101 17.13 -12.54 -1.92
C GLU A 101 16.39 -11.24 -1.60
N ASN A 102 16.28 -10.34 -2.58
CA ASN A 102 15.56 -9.09 -2.42
C ASN A 102 14.07 -9.33 -2.15
N ALA A 103 13.41 -10.21 -2.90
CA ALA A 103 12.01 -10.53 -2.70
C ALA A 103 11.75 -11.17 -1.33
N MET A 104 12.63 -12.07 -0.89
CA MET A 104 12.55 -12.69 0.43
C MET A 104 12.82 -11.70 1.56
N CYS A 105 13.76 -10.78 1.38
CA CYS A 105 14.05 -9.71 2.34
C CYS A 105 12.83 -8.79 2.51
N ILE A 106 12.28 -8.28 1.40
CA ILE A 106 11.08 -7.44 1.41
C ILE A 106 9.92 -8.17 2.10
N ARG A 107 9.66 -9.42 1.72
CA ARG A 107 8.64 -10.25 2.36
C ARG A 107 8.84 -10.32 3.87
N SER A 108 10.03 -10.66 4.31
CA SER A 108 10.31 -10.86 5.73
C SER A 108 10.18 -9.55 6.52
N MET A 109 10.75 -8.47 6.03
CA MET A 109 10.79 -7.18 6.72
C MET A 109 9.41 -6.51 6.80
N LEU A 110 8.56 -6.61 5.77
CA LEU A 110 7.21 -6.05 5.78
C LEU A 110 6.28 -6.77 6.77
N TYR A 111 6.59 -8.00 7.17
CA TYR A 111 5.77 -8.76 8.13
C TYR A 111 6.35 -8.79 9.54
N LEU A 112 7.55 -8.25 9.76
CA LEU A 112 8.06 -8.01 11.10
C LEU A 112 7.33 -6.84 11.75
N ASP A 113 6.98 -7.00 13.01
CA ASP A 113 6.31 -5.98 13.82
C ASP A 113 7.25 -5.45 14.90
N GLY A 114 7.27 -4.15 15.08
CA GLY A 114 8.09 -3.48 16.09
C GLY A 114 8.45 -2.05 15.69
N ALA A 115 8.94 -1.27 16.65
CA ALA A 115 9.39 0.08 16.39
C ALA A 115 10.63 0.07 15.46
N GLY A 116 10.60 0.90 14.42
CA GLY A 116 11.70 1.02 13.45
C GLY A 116 11.62 0.05 12.27
N PHE A 117 10.66 -0.89 12.23
CA PHE A 117 10.48 -1.77 11.09
C PHE A 117 9.70 -1.11 9.94
N PRO A 118 9.94 -1.52 8.68
CA PRO A 118 9.29 -0.97 7.48
C PRO A 118 7.75 -0.99 7.55
N ARG A 119 7.17 -1.98 8.22
CA ARG A 119 5.72 -2.07 8.45
C ARG A 119 5.14 -0.84 9.16
N GLN A 120 5.91 -0.18 10.03
CA GLN A 120 5.44 1.02 10.73
C GLN A 120 5.35 2.23 9.79
N ILE A 121 6.21 2.30 8.78
CA ILE A 121 6.12 3.33 7.72
C ILE A 121 4.80 3.21 6.99
N LEU A 122 4.44 1.98 6.56
CA LEU A 122 3.16 1.73 5.91
C LEU A 122 1.97 2.04 6.83
N ARG A 123 2.02 1.61 8.10
CA ARG A 123 0.94 1.88 9.06
C ARG A 123 0.72 3.37 9.30
N ALA A 124 1.78 4.16 9.37
CA ALA A 124 1.68 5.61 9.53
C ALA A 124 0.96 6.28 8.35
N ALA A 125 1.03 5.68 7.16
CA ALA A 125 0.30 6.11 5.98
C ALA A 125 -1.09 5.45 5.82
N GLY A 126 -1.56 4.69 6.82
CA GLY A 126 -2.85 3.99 6.77
C GLY A 126 -2.85 2.75 5.88
N ILE A 127 -1.68 2.18 5.59
CA ILE A 127 -1.50 1.00 4.75
C ILE A 127 -1.21 -0.22 5.65
N TYR A 128 -2.01 -1.25 5.53
CA TYR A 128 -1.94 -2.44 6.39
C TYR A 128 -1.76 -3.70 5.56
N PRO A 129 -0.56 -4.30 5.51
CA PRO A 129 -0.37 -5.62 4.92
C PRO A 129 -1.26 -6.65 5.61
N VAL A 130 -1.97 -7.46 4.84
CA VAL A 130 -2.77 -8.57 5.37
C VAL A 130 -1.83 -9.59 6.02
N PRO A 131 -2.13 -10.11 7.22
CA PRO A 131 -1.22 -10.99 7.98
C PRO A 131 -1.13 -12.42 7.39
N ASP A 132 -0.84 -12.51 6.10
CA ASP A 132 -0.62 -13.75 5.36
C ASP A 132 0.55 -13.50 4.40
N PRO A 133 1.81 -13.74 4.85
CA PRO A 133 2.99 -13.44 4.07
C PRO A 133 3.09 -14.36 2.84
N PRO A 134 2.92 -13.82 1.62
CA PRO A 134 2.99 -14.61 0.40
C PRO A 134 4.40 -15.13 0.14
N GLN A 135 4.52 -16.21 -0.60
CA GLN A 135 5.82 -16.68 -1.07
C GLN A 135 6.16 -16.02 -2.40
N PRO A 136 7.40 -15.54 -2.61
CA PRO A 136 7.86 -15.09 -3.90
C PRO A 136 7.80 -16.22 -4.94
N VAL A 137 7.35 -15.89 -6.14
CA VAL A 137 7.32 -16.81 -7.28
C VAL A 137 8.53 -16.55 -8.14
N LEU A 138 9.41 -17.56 -8.24
CA LEU A 138 10.60 -17.47 -9.09
C LEU A 138 10.24 -17.82 -10.53
N LEU A 139 10.57 -16.92 -11.43
CA LEU A 139 10.29 -17.02 -12.85
C LEU A 139 11.58 -16.82 -13.67
N HIS A 140 11.55 -17.35 -14.88
CA HIS A 140 12.55 -17.04 -15.90
C HIS A 140 11.83 -16.39 -17.07
N GLU A 141 12.16 -15.16 -17.33
CA GLU A 141 11.60 -14.39 -18.45
C GLU A 141 12.55 -14.46 -19.63
N GLU A 142 12.00 -14.81 -20.80
CA GLU A 142 12.76 -14.80 -22.04
C GLU A 142 12.85 -13.39 -22.59
N GLU A 143 14.07 -12.91 -22.76
CA GLU A 143 14.37 -11.60 -23.33
C GLU A 143 15.28 -11.75 -24.56
N GLY A 144 14.66 -11.86 -25.72
CA GLY A 144 15.35 -12.24 -26.96
C GLY A 144 15.79 -13.71 -26.90
N SER A 145 17.09 -13.98 -27.01
CA SER A 145 17.66 -15.33 -26.93
C SER A 145 18.20 -15.73 -25.55
N LEU A 146 17.98 -14.89 -24.54
CA LEU A 146 18.55 -15.08 -23.21
C LEU A 146 17.48 -15.05 -22.13
N TRP A 147 17.68 -15.86 -21.08
CA TRP A 147 16.81 -15.92 -19.93
C TRP A 147 17.25 -14.95 -18.83
N ARG A 148 16.27 -14.28 -18.23
CA ARG A 148 16.46 -13.40 -17.08
C ARG A 148 15.74 -13.96 -15.87
N LYS A 149 16.45 -14.03 -14.73
CA LYS A 149 15.81 -14.39 -13.47
C LYS A 149 14.93 -13.25 -12.97
N ARG A 150 13.77 -13.62 -12.47
CA ARG A 150 12.77 -12.71 -11.91
C ARG A 150 12.11 -13.36 -10.70
N ALA A 151 11.82 -12.56 -9.68
CA ALA A 151 11.05 -12.98 -8.53
C ALA A 151 9.86 -12.02 -8.35
N ASP A 152 8.66 -12.57 -8.36
CA ASP A 152 7.40 -11.82 -8.20
C ASP A 152 6.87 -12.03 -6.80
N LEU A 153 6.53 -10.94 -6.12
CA LEU A 153 5.93 -10.93 -4.81
C LEU A 153 4.67 -10.09 -4.84
N THR A 154 3.52 -10.71 -4.57
CA THR A 154 2.23 -10.01 -4.51
C THR A 154 1.72 -10.01 -3.09
N ILE A 155 1.63 -8.82 -2.49
CA ILE A 155 1.21 -8.61 -1.10
C ILE A 155 -0.19 -8.00 -1.11
N GLN A 156 -1.12 -8.60 -0.40
CA GLN A 156 -2.42 -7.98 -0.16
C GLN A 156 -2.29 -6.91 0.92
N ILE A 157 -2.78 -5.71 0.61
CA ILE A 157 -2.79 -4.57 1.53
C ILE A 157 -4.22 -4.02 1.68
N ARG A 158 -4.50 -3.51 2.86
CA ARG A 158 -5.72 -2.76 3.16
C ARG A 158 -5.36 -1.32 3.42
N VAL A 159 -6.14 -0.41 2.85
CA VAL A 159 -5.96 1.03 3.01
C VAL A 159 -7.23 1.59 3.63
N ARG A 160 -7.09 2.29 4.75
CA ARG A 160 -8.19 2.96 5.42
C ARG A 160 -8.38 4.34 4.81
N ASP A 161 -9.54 4.56 4.22
CA ASP A 161 -9.99 5.86 3.73
C ASP A 161 -10.98 6.46 4.72
N GLU A 162 -10.68 7.64 5.24
CA GLU A 162 -11.52 8.36 6.19
C GLU A 162 -12.06 9.63 5.54
N GLN A 163 -13.37 9.65 5.30
CA GLN A 163 -14.06 10.82 4.81
C GLN A 163 -14.88 11.46 5.93
N ARG A 164 -14.58 12.71 6.24
CA ARG A 164 -15.38 13.50 7.18
C ARG A 164 -16.57 14.11 6.46
N GLY A 165 -17.75 13.75 6.90
CA GLY A 165 -18.97 14.38 6.42
C GLY A 165 -19.10 15.83 6.91
N GLN A 166 -20.04 16.57 6.33
CA GLN A 166 -20.36 17.90 6.83
C GLN A 166 -21.02 17.80 8.21
N SER A 167 -20.64 18.73 9.10
CA SER A 167 -21.27 18.87 10.40
C SER A 167 -22.78 19.04 10.26
N ARG A 168 -23.56 18.12 10.82
CA ARG A 168 -25.01 18.26 10.94
C ARG A 168 -25.33 18.73 12.35
N GLY A 169 -26.18 19.74 12.49
CA GLY A 169 -26.65 20.21 13.78
C GLY A 169 -27.25 19.05 14.61
N SER A 170 -27.08 19.11 15.91
CA SER A 170 -27.65 18.10 16.81
C SER A 170 -29.20 18.12 16.71
N ILE A 171 -29.80 16.93 16.66
CA ILE A 171 -31.25 16.79 16.80
C ILE A 171 -31.56 17.06 18.26
N THR A 172 -32.08 18.26 18.54
CA THR A 172 -32.43 18.69 19.91
C THR A 172 -33.75 18.09 20.44
N THR A 173 -34.54 17.49 19.57
CA THR A 173 -35.81 16.89 19.98
C THR A 173 -36.10 15.62 19.16
N ALA A 174 -36.13 14.49 19.82
CA ALA A 174 -36.68 13.26 19.25
C ALA A 174 -38.19 13.25 19.53
N VAL A 175 -39.02 13.37 18.51
CA VAL A 175 -40.46 13.16 18.65
C VAL A 175 -40.70 11.65 18.47
N ALA A 176 -41.01 10.96 19.56
CA ALA A 176 -41.48 9.59 19.49
C ALA A 176 -42.95 9.60 19.01
N VAL A 177 -43.18 9.18 17.77
CA VAL A 177 -44.53 8.89 17.29
C VAL A 177 -44.92 7.48 17.74
N ILE A 178 -45.77 7.39 18.75
CA ILE A 178 -46.38 6.11 19.13
C ILE A 178 -47.56 5.89 18.21
N LEU A 179 -47.47 4.94 17.30
CA LEU A 179 -48.60 4.49 16.49
C LEU A 179 -49.38 3.47 17.34
N HIS A 180 -50.65 3.77 17.63
CA HIS A 180 -51.61 2.88 18.25
C HIS A 180 -52.26 2.00 17.20
#